data_0c74cbbe601d89c9b55d8f8a1eff87b0
#
_entry.id   0c74cbbe601d89c9b55d8f8a1eff87b0
#
_cell.length_a   1.000
_cell.length_b   1.000
_cell.length_c   1.000
_cell.angle_alpha   90.00
_cell.angle_beta   90.00
_cell.angle_gamma   90.00
#
_symmetry.space_group_name_H-M   'P 1'
#
loop_
_entity.id
_entity.type
_entity.pdbx_description
1 polymer ?
#
loop_
_entity_poly.entity_id
_entity_poly.type
_entity_poly.pdbx_seq_one_letter_code
_entity_poly.pdbx_strand_id
1 'polypeptide(L)'
;MKKRIPLLFALAMTVGLLAGCGQQNDTNQTNKLSIVTTIFPEYDWVKEILGDKAEDAEVTMLLDNGVDLHSYQPTVDDIVKISDCDLFLYVGGESDGWVEDALKIAASKDRHVINLLEVLGDSVKEEETVEGMQAEVHGHEDADEHEEEAEYDEHVWLSLKNAETLVNAISKSLQELDPANKDTYSANSKAYAEKLSALDADYQAAADSADRKTILFGDRFPFRYLADDYGLTYYAAFVGCSAETEASFETIAFLAKKIDELQLPVVLTIEGASHAIAETVVSSTQAKDQAILTMNSIQSVTAADVENGENYLDIMAENLNVLKDALN
;
A
#
# COMPACT_ATOMS: atom_id res chain seq x y z
N MET A 1 73.60 50.28 -53.33
CA MET A 1 74.59 49.17 -53.32
C MET A 1 74.01 47.99 -52.52
N LYS A 2 73.94 46.88 -53.16
CA LYS A 2 73.23 45.65 -52.67
C LYS A 2 74.09 44.96 -51.61
N LYS A 3 73.45 44.48 -50.50
CA LYS A 3 74.01 43.34 -49.74
C LYS A 3 72.89 42.39 -49.37
N ARG A 4 73.03 41.22 -49.87
CA ARG A 4 72.20 40.02 -49.62
C ARG A 4 72.74 39.39 -48.34
N ILE A 5 71.81 38.93 -47.48
CA ILE A 5 72.05 38.08 -46.29
C ILE A 5 71.30 36.77 -46.49
N PRO A 6 71.91 35.62 -46.32
CA PRO A 6 71.30 34.32 -46.55
C PRO A 6 70.48 33.86 -45.36
N LEU A 7 69.39 33.17 -45.68
CA LEU A 7 68.41 32.55 -44.78
C LEU A 7 69.05 31.22 -44.27
N LEU A 8 69.23 31.13 -42.95
CA LEU A 8 69.61 29.87 -42.31
C LEU A 8 68.34 29.27 -41.67
N PHE A 9 67.91 28.11 -42.22
CA PHE A 9 66.90 27.25 -41.74
C PHE A 9 67.42 26.50 -40.52
N ALA A 10 66.93 26.79 -39.32
CA ALA A 10 67.09 25.92 -38.15
C ALA A 10 65.80 25.16 -37.93
N LEU A 11 65.85 23.87 -38.30
CA LEU A 11 64.75 22.93 -38.04
C LEU A 11 64.88 22.44 -36.58
N ALA A 12 64.10 23.01 -35.68
CA ALA A 12 63.99 22.54 -34.31
C ALA A 12 62.83 21.50 -34.23
N MET A 13 63.20 20.24 -34.12
CA MET A 13 62.30 19.13 -33.80
C MET A 13 61.84 19.30 -32.32
N THR A 14 60.65 19.80 -32.08
CA THR A 14 59.99 19.70 -30.80
C THR A 14 59.20 18.39 -30.75
N VAL A 15 59.74 17.42 -30.02
CA VAL A 15 59.01 16.22 -29.60
C VAL A 15 58.00 16.66 -28.55
N GLY A 16 56.73 16.86 -28.97
CA GLY A 16 55.62 17.09 -28.06
C GLY A 16 55.24 15.78 -27.35
N LEU A 17 55.56 15.71 -26.07
CA LEU A 17 54.97 14.74 -25.15
C LEU A 17 53.47 15.04 -25.06
N LEU A 18 52.67 14.28 -25.76
CA LEU A 18 51.22 14.15 -25.51
C LEU A 18 51.04 13.46 -24.16
N ALA A 19 51.07 14.21 -23.07
CA ALA A 19 50.43 13.82 -21.82
C ALA A 19 48.93 13.83 -22.09
N GLY A 20 48.38 12.70 -22.49
CA GLY A 20 46.94 12.47 -22.46
C GLY A 20 46.50 12.53 -21.00
N CYS A 21 45.92 13.68 -20.60
CA CYS A 21 45.01 13.70 -19.47
C CYS A 21 43.84 12.80 -19.88
N GLY A 22 43.90 11.53 -19.50
CA GLY A 22 42.72 10.73 -19.36
C GLY A 22 41.84 11.42 -18.31
N GLN A 23 40.85 12.14 -18.79
CA GLN A 23 39.72 12.55 -17.98
C GLN A 23 39.05 11.24 -17.56
N GLN A 24 39.45 10.71 -16.40
CA GLN A 24 38.62 9.78 -15.69
C GLN A 24 37.32 10.57 -15.47
N ASN A 25 36.34 10.28 -16.29
CA ASN A 25 34.96 10.51 -15.86
C ASN A 25 34.82 9.61 -14.62
N ASP A 26 35.01 10.19 -13.45
CA ASP A 26 34.41 9.70 -12.24
C ASP A 26 32.88 9.84 -12.41
N THR A 27 32.30 8.92 -13.19
CA THR A 27 30.88 8.60 -13.06
C THR A 27 30.73 7.76 -11.80
N ASN A 28 31.06 8.36 -10.67
CA ASN A 28 30.49 7.98 -9.38
C ASN A 28 29.11 8.64 -9.31
N GLN A 29 28.25 8.44 -10.31
CA GLN A 29 26.83 8.34 -10.04
C GLN A 29 26.70 7.02 -9.30
N THR A 30 26.72 7.07 -7.97
CA THR A 30 26.09 6.04 -7.17
C THR A 30 24.65 6.03 -7.67
N ASN A 31 24.31 5.05 -8.52
CA ASN A 31 22.92 4.84 -8.89
C ASN A 31 22.19 4.65 -7.57
N LYS A 32 21.32 5.59 -7.25
CA LYS A 32 20.44 5.44 -6.10
C LYS A 32 19.61 4.18 -6.32
N LEU A 33 19.39 3.43 -5.25
CA LEU A 33 18.47 2.30 -5.28
C LEU A 33 17.08 2.82 -5.65
N SER A 34 16.54 2.31 -6.76
CA SER A 34 15.23 2.73 -7.28
C SER A 34 14.17 1.73 -6.85
N ILE A 35 13.18 2.20 -6.11
CA ILE A 35 12.11 1.37 -5.52
C ILE A 35 10.77 1.96 -5.95
N VAL A 36 9.89 1.11 -6.45
CA VAL A 36 8.52 1.47 -6.83
C VAL A 36 7.55 0.66 -5.99
N THR A 37 6.55 1.34 -5.44
CA THR A 37 5.47 0.74 -4.65
C THR A 37 4.13 1.15 -5.25
N THR A 38 3.11 0.32 -5.12
CA THR A 38 1.76 0.70 -5.57
C THR A 38 1.09 1.59 -4.53
N ILE A 39 0.93 1.13 -3.30
CA ILE A 39 0.16 1.77 -2.24
C ILE A 39 1.03 2.38 -1.14
N PHE A 40 0.41 3.25 -0.33
CA PHE A 40 1.09 3.93 0.78
C PHE A 40 1.68 2.99 1.85
N PRO A 41 1.03 1.91 2.32
CA PRO A 41 1.62 1.01 3.31
C PRO A 41 2.98 0.46 2.86
N GLU A 42 3.11 0.04 1.61
CA GLU A 42 4.37 -0.44 1.03
C GLU A 42 5.45 0.64 1.04
N TYR A 43 5.06 1.86 0.64
CA TYR A 43 5.94 3.02 0.62
C TYR A 43 6.47 3.35 2.01
N ASP A 44 5.59 3.41 3.00
CA ASP A 44 5.93 3.73 4.38
C ASP A 44 6.85 2.67 4.98
N TRP A 45 6.55 1.38 4.81
CA TRP A 45 7.39 0.29 5.28
C TRP A 45 8.78 0.31 4.66
N VAL A 46 8.88 0.58 3.36
CA VAL A 46 10.19 0.75 2.69
C VAL A 46 10.96 1.90 3.33
N LYS A 47 10.32 3.05 3.55
CA LYS A 47 10.96 4.23 4.16
C LYS A 47 11.43 3.96 5.59
N GLU A 48 10.62 3.27 6.39
CA GLU A 48 10.96 2.87 7.76
C GLU A 48 12.17 1.90 7.78
N ILE A 49 12.24 0.96 6.84
CA ILE A 49 13.38 0.02 6.74
C ILE A 49 14.65 0.75 6.29
N LEU A 50 14.54 1.63 5.31
CA LEU A 50 15.68 2.43 4.83
C LEU A 50 16.20 3.37 5.94
N GLY A 51 15.32 3.98 6.73
CA GLY A 51 15.68 4.95 7.76
C GLY A 51 16.53 6.09 7.20
N ASP A 52 17.67 6.38 7.80
CA ASP A 52 18.59 7.42 7.34
C ASP A 52 19.14 7.18 5.91
N LYS A 53 19.00 5.96 5.38
CA LYS A 53 19.39 5.61 4.01
C LYS A 53 18.33 5.96 2.96
N ALA A 54 17.17 6.40 3.36
CA ALA A 54 16.12 6.82 2.43
C ALA A 54 16.53 8.00 1.53
N GLU A 55 17.49 8.83 1.97
CA GLU A 55 18.06 9.91 1.14
C GLU A 55 18.96 9.38 0.01
N ASP A 56 19.51 8.17 0.18
CA ASP A 56 20.37 7.49 -0.79
C ASP A 56 19.58 6.63 -1.77
N ALA A 57 18.25 6.51 -1.60
CA ALA A 57 17.33 5.79 -2.46
C ALA A 57 16.35 6.74 -3.17
N GLU A 58 15.72 6.25 -4.23
CA GLU A 58 14.55 6.86 -4.88
C GLU A 58 13.36 5.93 -4.67
N VAL A 59 12.42 6.34 -3.81
CA VAL A 59 11.23 5.56 -3.52
C VAL A 59 10.02 6.27 -4.11
N THR A 60 9.33 5.62 -5.02
CA THR A 60 8.16 6.13 -5.73
C THR A 60 6.92 5.37 -5.30
N MET A 61 5.89 6.09 -4.85
CA MET A 61 4.54 5.57 -4.66
C MET A 61 3.72 5.89 -5.91
N LEU A 62 3.07 4.89 -6.52
CA LEU A 62 2.29 5.09 -7.73
C LEU A 62 0.92 5.71 -7.43
N LEU A 63 0.26 5.27 -6.37
CA LEU A 63 -1.05 5.78 -5.95
C LEU A 63 -0.89 6.97 -4.99
N ASP A 64 -0.21 8.02 -5.42
CA ASP A 64 0.18 9.18 -4.61
C ASP A 64 -0.85 10.31 -4.55
N ASN A 65 -1.97 10.17 -5.26
CA ASN A 65 -2.98 11.20 -5.47
C ASN A 65 -4.36 10.86 -4.88
N GLY A 66 -4.45 9.83 -4.02
CA GLY A 66 -5.67 9.42 -3.35
C GLY A 66 -6.62 8.60 -4.22
N VAL A 67 -6.14 8.06 -5.34
CA VAL A 67 -6.89 7.07 -6.12
C VAL A 67 -6.90 5.76 -5.37
N ASP A 68 -8.07 5.14 -5.28
CA ASP A 68 -8.27 3.82 -4.72
C ASP A 68 -7.62 2.74 -5.58
N LEU A 69 -7.02 1.73 -4.95
CA LEU A 69 -6.34 0.61 -5.61
C LEU A 69 -7.24 -0.05 -6.68
N HIS A 70 -8.51 -0.29 -6.35
CA HIS A 70 -9.48 -0.95 -7.26
C HIS A 70 -9.86 -0.11 -8.49
N SER A 71 -9.52 1.17 -8.50
CA SER A 71 -9.79 2.10 -9.62
C SER A 71 -8.52 2.52 -10.35
N TYR A 72 -7.36 2.07 -9.90
CA TYR A 72 -6.08 2.50 -10.46
C TYR A 72 -5.82 1.88 -11.84
N GLN A 73 -5.33 2.71 -12.75
CA GLN A 73 -4.82 2.28 -14.05
C GLN A 73 -3.45 2.91 -14.28
N PRO A 74 -2.40 2.11 -14.53
CA PRO A 74 -1.04 2.63 -14.66
C PRO A 74 -0.91 3.52 -15.91
N THR A 75 -0.18 4.61 -15.75
CA THR A 75 0.23 5.45 -16.87
C THR A 75 1.45 4.85 -17.60
N VAL A 76 1.76 5.38 -18.78
CA VAL A 76 3.00 5.00 -19.49
C VAL A 76 4.24 5.31 -18.65
N ASP A 77 4.22 6.42 -17.92
CA ASP A 77 5.35 6.82 -17.04
C ASP A 77 5.51 5.85 -15.86
N ASP A 78 4.43 5.33 -15.32
CA ASP A 78 4.47 4.32 -14.25
C ASP A 78 5.09 3.01 -14.75
N ILE A 79 4.72 2.57 -15.95
CA ILE A 79 5.31 1.39 -16.59
C ILE A 79 6.83 1.58 -16.81
N VAL A 80 7.26 2.80 -17.19
CA VAL A 80 8.70 3.11 -17.32
C VAL A 80 9.41 3.03 -15.98
N LYS A 81 8.84 3.63 -14.92
CA LYS A 81 9.40 3.56 -13.55
C LYS A 81 9.54 2.10 -13.09
N ILE A 82 8.49 1.29 -13.27
CA ILE A 82 8.50 -0.14 -12.94
C ILE A 82 9.56 -0.87 -13.78
N SER A 83 9.70 -0.54 -15.07
CA SER A 83 10.68 -1.17 -15.95
C SER A 83 12.13 -0.97 -15.49
N ASP A 84 12.43 0.18 -14.92
CA ASP A 84 13.79 0.63 -14.61
C ASP A 84 14.16 0.48 -13.13
N CYS A 85 13.21 0.10 -12.24
CA CYS A 85 13.47 -0.01 -10.81
C CYS A 85 14.28 -1.28 -10.43
N ASP A 86 14.90 -1.23 -9.25
CA ASP A 86 15.62 -2.35 -8.64
C ASP A 86 14.67 -3.23 -7.80
N LEU A 87 13.63 -2.61 -7.19
CA LEU A 87 12.62 -3.29 -6.38
C LEU A 87 11.24 -2.75 -6.73
N PHE A 88 10.31 -3.66 -7.03
CA PHE A 88 8.90 -3.34 -7.24
C PHE A 88 8.03 -4.09 -6.22
N LEU A 89 7.14 -3.36 -5.54
CA LEU A 89 6.16 -3.90 -4.61
C LEU A 89 4.75 -3.63 -5.14
N TYR A 90 3.88 -4.62 -5.01
CA TYR A 90 2.47 -4.50 -5.35
C TYR A 90 1.64 -5.50 -4.53
N VAL A 91 0.36 -5.21 -4.37
CA VAL A 91 -0.53 -6.03 -3.53
C VAL A 91 -0.74 -7.41 -4.13
N GLY A 92 -1.04 -7.49 -5.40
CA GLY A 92 -1.55 -8.68 -6.07
C GLY A 92 -3.08 -8.68 -6.10
N GLY A 93 -3.66 -9.79 -6.57
CA GLY A 93 -5.09 -9.88 -6.74
C GLY A 93 -5.59 -9.26 -8.05
N GLU A 94 -6.89 -9.00 -8.11
CA GLU A 94 -7.59 -8.58 -9.32
C GLU A 94 -7.25 -7.13 -9.70
N SER A 95 -7.12 -6.25 -8.68
CA SER A 95 -6.77 -4.85 -8.87
C SER A 95 -5.40 -4.65 -9.52
N ASP A 96 -4.49 -5.58 -9.32
CA ASP A 96 -3.14 -5.57 -9.88
C ASP A 96 -2.97 -6.48 -11.12
N GLY A 97 -4.06 -6.91 -11.75
CA GLY A 97 -4.03 -7.77 -12.95
C GLY A 97 -3.21 -7.18 -14.11
N TRP A 98 -3.03 -5.87 -14.16
CA TRP A 98 -2.18 -5.16 -15.12
C TRP A 98 -0.68 -5.39 -14.92
N VAL A 99 -0.25 -5.83 -13.73
CA VAL A 99 1.16 -5.96 -13.34
C VAL A 99 1.87 -7.02 -14.18
N GLU A 100 1.21 -8.13 -14.48
CA GLU A 100 1.81 -9.19 -15.30
C GLU A 100 2.27 -8.67 -16.67
N ASP A 101 1.47 -7.84 -17.31
CA ASP A 101 1.82 -7.24 -18.59
C ASP A 101 2.92 -6.16 -18.45
N ALA A 102 2.88 -5.37 -17.38
CA ALA A 102 3.94 -4.41 -17.08
C ALA A 102 5.31 -5.10 -16.89
N LEU A 103 5.33 -6.21 -16.17
CA LEU A 103 6.55 -6.99 -15.94
C LEU A 103 7.12 -7.63 -17.19
N LYS A 104 6.31 -7.97 -18.20
CA LYS A 104 6.75 -8.50 -19.50
C LYS A 104 7.50 -7.46 -20.33
N ILE A 105 7.18 -6.17 -20.16
CA ILE A 105 7.80 -5.06 -20.90
C ILE A 105 9.15 -4.68 -20.30
N ALA A 106 9.41 -5.06 -19.07
CA ALA A 106 10.53 -4.63 -18.27
C ALA A 106 11.90 -4.97 -18.84
N ALA A 107 12.79 -3.97 -18.82
CA ALA A 107 14.16 -4.09 -19.33
C ALA A 107 15.11 -4.83 -18.35
N SER A 108 14.88 -4.68 -17.04
CA SER A 108 15.73 -5.28 -16.01
C SER A 108 15.31 -6.72 -15.71
N LYS A 109 16.28 -7.66 -15.80
CA LYS A 109 16.09 -9.06 -15.41
C LYS A 109 16.48 -9.34 -13.96
N ASP A 110 17.16 -8.39 -13.34
CA ASP A 110 17.73 -8.53 -11.99
C ASP A 110 16.87 -7.80 -10.94
N ARG A 111 15.70 -7.25 -11.36
CA ARG A 111 14.75 -6.58 -10.46
C ARG A 111 14.15 -7.57 -9.47
N HIS A 112 14.09 -7.17 -8.22
CA HIS A 112 13.30 -7.86 -7.22
C HIS A 112 11.82 -7.42 -7.34
N VAL A 113 10.92 -8.39 -7.23
CA VAL A 113 9.48 -8.17 -7.27
C VAL A 113 8.86 -8.81 -6.03
N ILE A 114 8.04 -8.06 -5.31
CA ILE A 114 7.30 -8.54 -4.14
C ILE A 114 5.81 -8.37 -4.42
N ASN A 115 5.11 -9.50 -4.51
CA ASN A 115 3.66 -9.57 -4.47
C ASN A 115 3.25 -9.85 -3.01
N LEU A 116 2.47 -8.96 -2.39
CA LEU A 116 2.12 -9.09 -0.97
C LEU A 116 1.31 -10.36 -0.71
N LEU A 117 0.33 -10.66 -1.58
CA LEU A 117 -0.48 -11.87 -1.44
C LEU A 117 0.37 -13.15 -1.55
N GLU A 118 1.32 -13.19 -2.49
CA GLU A 118 2.23 -14.34 -2.64
C GLU A 118 3.12 -14.53 -1.41
N VAL A 119 3.62 -13.44 -0.82
CA VAL A 119 4.43 -13.49 0.41
C VAL A 119 3.63 -14.08 1.57
N LEU A 120 2.35 -13.75 1.68
CA LEU A 120 1.47 -14.20 2.75
C LEU A 120 0.95 -15.62 2.54
N GLY A 121 0.87 -16.10 1.29
CA GLY A 121 0.50 -17.47 0.96
C GLY A 121 -0.79 -17.92 1.65
N ASP A 122 -0.72 -18.97 2.46
CA ASP A 122 -1.88 -19.56 3.14
C ASP A 122 -2.59 -18.63 4.15
N SER A 123 -2.01 -17.44 4.44
CA SER A 123 -2.64 -16.44 5.30
C SER A 123 -3.61 -15.53 4.56
N VAL A 124 -3.61 -15.59 3.23
CA VAL A 124 -4.54 -14.83 2.38
C VAL A 124 -5.96 -15.40 2.53
N LYS A 125 -6.95 -14.52 2.58
CA LYS A 125 -8.36 -14.87 2.75
C LYS A 125 -9.13 -14.56 1.49
N GLU A 126 -10.07 -15.43 1.16
CA GLU A 126 -11.06 -15.15 0.13
C GLU A 126 -11.97 -14.00 0.58
N GLU A 127 -12.46 -13.21 -0.35
CA GLU A 127 -13.48 -12.23 -0.07
C GLU A 127 -14.74 -12.89 0.49
N GLU A 128 -15.39 -12.25 1.45
CA GLU A 128 -16.55 -12.83 2.14
C GLU A 128 -17.76 -11.92 2.09
N THR A 129 -18.85 -12.40 1.53
CA THR A 129 -20.14 -11.75 1.62
C THR A 129 -20.87 -12.21 2.87
N VAL A 130 -21.07 -11.33 3.86
CA VAL A 130 -21.84 -11.64 5.07
C VAL A 130 -23.32 -11.27 4.91
N GLU A 131 -24.16 -11.78 5.84
CA GLU A 131 -25.60 -11.53 5.82
C GLU A 131 -25.95 -10.04 5.70
N GLY A 132 -26.73 -9.69 4.70
CA GLY A 132 -27.24 -8.33 4.45
C GLY A 132 -26.34 -7.43 3.61
N MET A 133 -25.15 -7.88 3.25
CA MET A 133 -24.36 -7.19 2.24
C MET A 133 -25.05 -7.26 0.88
N GLN A 134 -24.92 -6.18 0.13
CA GLN A 134 -25.33 -6.17 -1.26
C GLN A 134 -24.35 -7.00 -2.08
N ALA A 135 -24.86 -8.01 -2.77
CA ALA A 135 -24.02 -8.80 -3.68
C ALA A 135 -23.64 -7.95 -4.89
N GLU A 136 -22.41 -8.06 -5.33
CA GLU A 136 -21.97 -7.45 -6.58
C GLU A 136 -22.69 -8.12 -7.75
N VAL A 137 -23.23 -7.32 -8.67
CA VAL A 137 -23.79 -7.81 -9.92
C VAL A 137 -22.65 -7.86 -10.93
N HIS A 138 -21.84 -8.90 -10.91
CA HIS A 138 -20.91 -9.18 -12.00
C HIS A 138 -21.73 -9.45 -13.25
N GLY A 139 -21.69 -8.50 -14.18
CA GLY A 139 -22.43 -8.58 -15.46
C GLY A 139 -21.80 -9.58 -16.41
N HIS A 140 -21.81 -10.87 -16.08
CA HIS A 140 -21.47 -11.91 -17.02
C HIS A 140 -22.69 -12.28 -17.85
N GLU A 141 -22.82 -11.70 -19.04
CA GLU A 141 -23.78 -12.09 -20.08
C GLU A 141 -23.33 -13.30 -20.91
N ASP A 142 -22.41 -14.14 -20.44
CA ASP A 142 -22.07 -15.38 -21.13
C ASP A 142 -21.91 -16.52 -20.13
N ALA A 143 -22.88 -17.44 -20.18
CA ALA A 143 -22.92 -18.69 -19.43
C ALA A 143 -21.96 -19.71 -20.05
N ASP A 144 -20.67 -19.55 -19.87
CA ASP A 144 -19.72 -20.65 -19.95
C ASP A 144 -19.34 -21.06 -18.52
N GLU A 145 -19.43 -22.35 -18.21
CA GLU A 145 -19.03 -22.96 -16.94
C GLU A 145 -17.49 -22.80 -16.76
N HIS A 146 -17.03 -21.59 -16.45
CA HIS A 146 -15.73 -21.41 -15.85
C HIS A 146 -15.90 -21.60 -14.33
N GLU A 147 -15.09 -22.47 -13.74
CA GLU A 147 -14.91 -22.51 -12.29
C GLU A 147 -14.55 -21.06 -11.88
N GLU A 148 -15.42 -20.42 -11.09
CA GLU A 148 -15.15 -19.11 -10.53
C GLU A 148 -13.87 -19.25 -9.69
N GLU A 149 -12.77 -18.63 -10.13
CA GLU A 149 -11.57 -18.55 -9.31
C GLU A 149 -11.91 -17.73 -8.06
N ALA A 150 -11.49 -18.23 -6.90
CA ALA A 150 -11.77 -17.57 -5.64
C ALA A 150 -11.15 -16.16 -5.64
N GLU A 151 -11.96 -15.13 -5.49
CA GLU A 151 -11.51 -13.76 -5.33
C GLU A 151 -10.95 -13.59 -3.92
N TYR A 152 -9.72 -13.05 -3.83
CA TYR A 152 -9.05 -12.81 -2.55
C TYR A 152 -9.27 -11.38 -2.08
N ASP A 153 -9.50 -11.22 -0.78
CA ASP A 153 -9.49 -9.91 -0.16
C ASP A 153 -8.07 -9.33 -0.20
N GLU A 154 -7.91 -8.21 -0.89
CA GLU A 154 -6.62 -7.57 -1.16
C GLU A 154 -6.12 -6.71 0.01
N HIS A 155 -6.95 -6.42 1.02
CA HIS A 155 -6.65 -5.46 2.10
C HIS A 155 -5.74 -6.05 3.20
N VAL A 156 -4.74 -6.80 2.79
CA VAL A 156 -3.82 -7.54 3.68
C VAL A 156 -3.02 -6.65 4.62
N TRP A 157 -2.81 -5.39 4.24
CA TRP A 157 -2.07 -4.40 5.04
C TRP A 157 -2.81 -3.93 6.28
N LEU A 158 -4.12 -4.19 6.40
CA LEU A 158 -4.92 -3.84 7.57
C LEU A 158 -4.79 -4.85 8.73
N SER A 159 -4.01 -5.92 8.54
CA SER A 159 -3.54 -6.80 9.61
C SER A 159 -2.13 -6.43 10.05
N LEU A 160 -1.94 -6.12 11.33
CA LEU A 160 -0.62 -5.85 11.89
C LEU A 160 0.31 -7.07 11.85
N LYS A 161 -0.25 -8.28 11.92
CA LYS A 161 0.49 -9.55 11.80
C LYS A 161 0.99 -9.78 10.38
N ASN A 162 0.14 -9.47 9.38
CA ASN A 162 0.56 -9.50 7.98
C ASN A 162 1.61 -8.43 7.72
N ALA A 163 1.42 -7.20 8.22
CA ALA A 163 2.37 -6.11 8.08
C ALA A 163 3.76 -6.50 8.61
N GLU A 164 3.85 -7.18 9.77
CA GLU A 164 5.14 -7.67 10.30
C GLU A 164 5.80 -8.68 9.33
N THR A 165 5.02 -9.60 8.77
CA THR A 165 5.51 -10.58 7.79
C THR A 165 6.03 -9.89 6.52
N LEU A 166 5.28 -8.93 6.00
CA LEU A 166 5.61 -8.16 4.79
C LEU A 166 6.84 -7.29 5.00
N VAL A 167 6.94 -6.57 6.11
CA VAL A 167 8.12 -5.77 6.49
C VAL A 167 9.39 -6.62 6.52
N ASN A 168 9.30 -7.84 7.06
CA ASN A 168 10.44 -8.77 7.07
C ASN A 168 10.84 -9.22 5.67
N ALA A 169 9.88 -9.47 4.77
CA ALA A 169 10.15 -9.84 3.37
C ALA A 169 10.79 -8.68 2.60
N ILE A 170 10.28 -7.47 2.76
CA ILE A 170 10.82 -6.24 2.15
C ILE A 170 12.26 -6.02 2.63
N SER A 171 12.49 -6.12 3.94
CA SER A 171 13.84 -5.96 4.54
C SER A 171 14.83 -6.95 3.95
N LYS A 172 14.44 -8.20 3.77
CA LYS A 172 15.29 -9.22 3.15
C LYS A 172 15.67 -8.84 1.71
N SER A 173 14.72 -8.39 0.92
CA SER A 173 14.95 -7.95 -0.45
C SER A 173 15.91 -6.75 -0.53
N LEU A 174 15.72 -5.76 0.35
CA LEU A 174 16.62 -4.60 0.44
C LEU A 174 18.04 -4.99 0.86
N GLN A 175 18.20 -5.94 1.79
CA GLN A 175 19.50 -6.46 2.19
C GLN A 175 20.25 -7.19 1.06
N GLU A 176 19.52 -7.85 0.16
CA GLU A 176 20.07 -8.52 -1.01
C GLU A 176 20.49 -7.52 -2.10
N LEU A 177 19.70 -6.47 -2.31
CA LEU A 177 19.97 -5.42 -3.30
C LEU A 177 21.09 -4.46 -2.85
N ASP A 178 21.17 -4.16 -1.56
CA ASP A 178 22.20 -3.29 -0.99
C ASP A 178 22.89 -3.94 0.21
N PRO A 179 23.79 -4.89 -0.02
CA PRO A 179 24.50 -5.61 1.03
C PRO A 179 25.39 -4.73 1.93
N ALA A 180 25.74 -3.52 1.46
CA ALA A 180 26.56 -2.58 2.21
C ALA A 180 25.79 -2.02 3.43
N ASN A 181 24.47 -1.88 3.33
CA ASN A 181 23.60 -1.35 4.38
C ASN A 181 22.73 -2.43 5.06
N LYS A 182 22.96 -3.72 4.79
CA LYS A 182 22.14 -4.83 5.28
C LYS A 182 21.89 -4.83 6.79
N ASP A 183 22.91 -4.49 7.57
CA ASP A 183 22.82 -4.51 9.04
C ASP A 183 21.90 -3.37 9.54
N THR A 184 21.90 -2.22 8.86
CA THR A 184 20.98 -1.10 9.10
C THR A 184 19.54 -1.51 8.79
N TYR A 185 19.29 -2.10 7.63
CA TYR A 185 17.94 -2.54 7.22
C TYR A 185 17.39 -3.61 8.16
N SER A 186 18.24 -4.56 8.57
CA SER A 186 17.87 -5.59 9.54
C SER A 186 17.54 -5.00 10.91
N ALA A 187 18.30 -4.00 11.38
CA ALA A 187 18.05 -3.35 12.67
C ALA A 187 16.74 -2.52 12.63
N ASN A 188 16.54 -1.76 11.55
CA ASN A 188 15.36 -0.91 11.38
C ASN A 188 14.07 -1.75 11.25
N SER A 189 14.08 -2.79 10.40
CA SER A 189 12.92 -3.67 10.24
C SER A 189 12.56 -4.38 11.55
N LYS A 190 13.55 -4.81 12.32
CA LYS A 190 13.30 -5.39 13.65
C LYS A 190 12.68 -4.39 14.62
N ALA A 191 13.20 -3.17 14.67
CA ALA A 191 12.66 -2.12 15.54
C ALA A 191 11.22 -1.74 15.11
N TYR A 192 10.94 -1.76 13.83
CA TYR A 192 9.59 -1.49 13.32
C TYR A 192 8.63 -2.64 13.62
N ALA A 193 9.07 -3.90 13.45
CA ALA A 193 8.28 -5.08 13.84
C ALA A 193 7.95 -5.08 15.35
N GLU A 194 8.86 -4.60 16.20
CA GLU A 194 8.57 -4.44 17.65
C GLU A 194 7.45 -3.42 17.91
N LYS A 195 7.37 -2.33 17.11
CA LYS A 195 6.27 -1.36 17.19
C LYS A 195 4.95 -1.94 16.69
N LEU A 196 4.98 -2.68 15.57
CA LEU A 196 3.80 -3.39 15.04
C LEU A 196 3.25 -4.39 16.05
N SER A 197 4.10 -5.23 16.63
CA SER A 197 3.71 -6.18 17.66
C SER A 197 3.15 -5.51 18.93
N ALA A 198 3.66 -4.34 19.31
CA ALA A 198 3.13 -3.59 20.45
C ALA A 198 1.71 -3.07 20.15
N LEU A 199 1.49 -2.53 18.95
CA LEU A 199 0.17 -2.06 18.53
C LEU A 199 -0.82 -3.23 18.35
N ASP A 200 -0.37 -4.39 17.83
CA ASP A 200 -1.18 -5.62 17.75
C ASP A 200 -1.65 -6.06 19.16
N ALA A 201 -0.77 -6.02 20.16
CA ALA A 201 -1.15 -6.32 21.53
C ALA A 201 -2.18 -5.34 22.11
N ASP A 202 -2.10 -4.05 21.73
CA ASP A 202 -3.10 -3.03 22.13
C ASP A 202 -4.46 -3.27 21.48
N TYR A 203 -4.50 -3.68 20.21
CA TYR A 203 -5.73 -4.09 19.51
C TYR A 203 -6.34 -5.32 20.18
N GLN A 204 -5.51 -6.35 20.47
CA GLN A 204 -5.98 -7.55 21.15
C GLN A 204 -6.56 -7.23 22.54
N ALA A 205 -5.88 -6.38 23.32
CA ALA A 205 -6.37 -5.96 24.63
C ALA A 205 -7.68 -5.19 24.55
N ALA A 206 -7.83 -4.31 23.54
CA ALA A 206 -9.06 -3.58 23.28
C ALA A 206 -10.20 -4.54 22.92
N ALA A 207 -9.95 -5.48 22.02
CA ALA A 207 -10.93 -6.48 21.65
C ALA A 207 -11.29 -7.36 22.85
N ASP A 208 -10.34 -7.84 23.64
CA ASP A 208 -10.60 -8.73 24.80
C ASP A 208 -11.44 -8.06 25.89
N SER A 209 -11.23 -6.76 26.11
CA SER A 209 -11.93 -5.99 27.15
C SER A 209 -13.24 -5.36 26.71
N ALA A 210 -13.56 -5.43 25.42
CA ALA A 210 -14.74 -4.78 24.86
C ALA A 210 -16.06 -5.41 25.31
N ASP A 211 -17.07 -4.58 25.50
CA ASP A 211 -18.44 -4.99 25.83
C ASP A 211 -19.12 -5.71 24.65
N ARG A 212 -18.71 -5.37 23.44
CA ARG A 212 -19.24 -5.92 22.17
C ARG A 212 -18.12 -6.49 21.31
N LYS A 213 -18.46 -7.40 20.41
CA LYS A 213 -17.54 -7.98 19.45
C LYS A 213 -18.00 -7.76 18.00
N THR A 214 -19.00 -6.89 17.83
CA THR A 214 -19.63 -6.64 16.53
C THR A 214 -19.43 -5.18 16.14
N ILE A 215 -18.94 -4.97 14.93
CA ILE A 215 -18.85 -3.67 14.26
C ILE A 215 -19.78 -3.64 13.05
N LEU A 216 -20.22 -2.44 12.66
CA LEU A 216 -21.10 -2.30 11.51
C LEU A 216 -20.68 -1.08 10.68
N PHE A 217 -20.49 -1.33 9.38
CA PHE A 217 -20.14 -0.33 8.40
C PHE A 217 -21.35 0.06 7.54
N GLY A 218 -21.65 1.35 7.49
CA GLY A 218 -22.53 1.94 6.48
C GLY A 218 -21.74 2.26 5.21
N ASP A 219 -20.89 1.35 4.77
CA ASP A 219 -19.93 1.51 3.70
C ASP A 219 -19.44 0.12 3.24
N ARG A 220 -18.43 0.04 2.37
CA ARG A 220 -17.68 -1.19 2.09
C ARG A 220 -16.79 -1.58 3.28
N PHE A 221 -16.36 -2.84 3.32
CA PHE A 221 -15.65 -3.41 4.47
C PHE A 221 -14.26 -3.94 4.12
N PRO A 222 -13.21 -3.11 4.09
CA PRO A 222 -11.84 -3.55 3.81
C PRO A 222 -11.14 -4.18 5.04
N PHE A 223 -11.76 -4.23 6.21
CA PHE A 223 -11.13 -4.61 7.48
C PHE A 223 -11.25 -6.10 7.83
N ARG A 224 -11.43 -6.99 6.83
CA ARG A 224 -11.62 -8.42 7.05
C ARG A 224 -10.48 -9.05 7.86
N TYR A 225 -9.22 -8.79 7.48
CA TYR A 225 -8.06 -9.32 8.19
C TYR A 225 -7.98 -8.81 9.62
N LEU A 226 -8.26 -7.54 9.85
CA LEU A 226 -8.33 -6.96 11.19
C LEU A 226 -9.44 -7.62 12.02
N ALA A 227 -10.62 -7.80 11.46
CA ALA A 227 -11.73 -8.43 12.17
C ALA A 227 -11.40 -9.87 12.58
N ASP A 228 -10.79 -10.64 11.69
CA ASP A 228 -10.37 -12.02 11.95
C ASP A 228 -9.25 -12.08 12.99
N ASP A 229 -8.27 -11.17 12.92
CA ASP A 229 -7.14 -11.12 13.84
C ASP A 229 -7.56 -10.99 15.31
N TYR A 230 -8.66 -10.24 15.55
CA TYR A 230 -9.13 -9.93 16.91
C TYR A 230 -10.49 -10.56 17.25
N GLY A 231 -10.99 -11.49 16.41
CA GLY A 231 -12.23 -12.24 16.64
C GLY A 231 -13.47 -11.36 16.67
N LEU A 232 -13.53 -10.35 15.81
CA LEU A 232 -14.68 -9.47 15.66
C LEU A 232 -15.64 -10.02 14.61
N THR A 233 -16.92 -9.89 14.86
CA THR A 233 -17.99 -10.06 13.85
C THR A 233 -18.31 -8.71 13.22
N TYR A 234 -18.78 -8.73 11.97
CA TYR A 234 -19.08 -7.49 11.26
C TYR A 234 -20.31 -7.61 10.38
N TYR A 235 -20.90 -6.47 10.10
CA TYR A 235 -21.90 -6.24 9.06
C TYR A 235 -21.49 -5.03 8.25
N ALA A 236 -21.78 -5.02 6.96
CA ALA A 236 -21.45 -3.89 6.09
C ALA A 236 -22.41 -3.78 4.92
N ALA A 237 -22.40 -2.63 4.24
CA ALA A 237 -23.20 -2.45 3.04
C ALA A 237 -22.66 -3.24 1.86
N PHE A 238 -21.33 -3.32 1.72
CA PHE A 238 -20.63 -3.97 0.60
C PHE A 238 -19.37 -4.70 1.07
N VAL A 239 -18.87 -5.60 0.24
CA VAL A 239 -17.54 -6.20 0.37
C VAL A 239 -16.43 -5.15 0.24
N GLY A 240 -15.19 -5.50 0.62
CA GLY A 240 -14.07 -4.55 0.68
C GLY A 240 -13.68 -3.97 -0.68
N CYS A 241 -13.64 -4.81 -1.71
CA CYS A 241 -13.21 -4.43 -3.06
C CYS A 241 -14.33 -3.80 -3.91
N SER A 242 -15.54 -3.65 -3.36
CA SER A 242 -16.69 -3.12 -4.10
C SER A 242 -16.49 -1.69 -4.59
N ALA A 243 -16.88 -1.44 -5.84
CA ALA A 243 -16.97 -0.10 -6.42
C ALA A 243 -18.35 0.57 -6.23
N GLU A 244 -19.30 -0.11 -5.56
CA GLU A 244 -20.66 0.37 -5.35
C GLU A 244 -20.70 1.59 -4.42
N THR A 245 -21.51 2.58 -4.79
CA THR A 245 -21.68 3.83 -4.04
C THR A 245 -23.11 4.05 -3.50
N GLU A 246 -24.05 3.18 -3.90
CA GLU A 246 -25.47 3.28 -3.53
C GLU A 246 -25.97 1.93 -2.99
N ALA A 247 -26.35 1.89 -1.73
CA ALA A 247 -26.91 0.70 -1.12
C ALA A 247 -28.42 0.55 -1.41
N SER A 248 -28.87 -0.69 -1.57
CA SER A 248 -30.26 -1.04 -1.76
C SER A 248 -31.08 -0.72 -0.50
N PHE A 249 -32.41 -0.52 -0.65
CA PHE A 249 -33.30 -0.37 0.49
C PHE A 249 -33.29 -1.59 1.42
N GLU A 250 -33.08 -2.78 0.87
CA GLU A 250 -33.00 -4.03 1.62
C GLU A 250 -31.76 -4.04 2.51
N THR A 251 -30.60 -3.69 1.99
CA THR A 251 -29.34 -3.56 2.73
C THR A 251 -29.45 -2.51 3.84
N ILE A 252 -29.96 -1.32 3.54
CA ILE A 252 -30.17 -0.25 4.53
C ILE A 252 -31.10 -0.70 5.65
N ALA A 253 -32.25 -1.32 5.32
CA ALA A 253 -33.19 -1.80 6.31
C ALA A 253 -32.63 -2.93 7.17
N PHE A 254 -31.82 -3.82 6.58
CA PHE A 254 -31.14 -4.89 7.29
C PHE A 254 -30.12 -4.31 8.30
N LEU A 255 -29.25 -3.39 7.87
CA LEU A 255 -28.24 -2.77 8.72
C LEU A 255 -28.88 -1.98 9.87
N ALA A 256 -29.92 -1.18 9.60
CA ALA A 256 -30.65 -0.45 10.63
C ALA A 256 -31.29 -1.40 11.67
N LYS A 257 -31.87 -2.52 11.22
CA LYS A 257 -32.43 -3.54 12.10
C LYS A 257 -31.33 -4.20 12.96
N LYS A 258 -30.16 -4.50 12.40
CA LYS A 258 -29.01 -5.08 13.15
C LYS A 258 -28.51 -4.11 14.21
N ILE A 259 -28.43 -2.81 13.93
CA ILE A 259 -28.08 -1.78 14.90
C ILE A 259 -29.05 -1.82 16.09
N ASP A 260 -30.36 -1.84 15.81
CA ASP A 260 -31.39 -1.88 16.85
C ASP A 260 -31.36 -3.18 17.68
N GLU A 261 -31.17 -4.34 17.01
CA GLU A 261 -31.10 -5.66 17.65
C GLU A 261 -29.88 -5.79 18.57
N LEU A 262 -28.72 -5.32 18.12
CA LEU A 262 -27.45 -5.44 18.82
C LEU A 262 -27.13 -4.21 19.69
N GLN A 263 -27.95 -3.18 19.62
CA GLN A 263 -27.79 -1.91 20.33
C GLN A 263 -26.39 -1.30 20.06
N LEU A 264 -25.99 -1.25 18.78
CA LEU A 264 -24.71 -0.69 18.39
C LEU A 264 -24.74 0.83 18.52
N PRO A 265 -23.76 1.44 19.21
CA PRO A 265 -23.70 2.88 19.40
C PRO A 265 -23.11 3.63 18.20
N VAL A 266 -22.41 2.93 17.33
CA VAL A 266 -21.61 3.50 16.23
C VAL A 266 -21.93 2.80 14.92
N VAL A 267 -22.00 3.59 13.85
CA VAL A 267 -21.91 3.14 12.45
C VAL A 267 -20.58 3.61 11.91
N LEU A 268 -19.79 2.69 11.39
CA LEU A 268 -18.48 2.97 10.82
C LEU A 268 -18.58 3.27 9.33
N THR A 269 -17.63 4.08 8.84
CA THR A 269 -17.39 4.38 7.43
C THR A 269 -15.90 4.28 7.16
N ILE A 270 -15.50 4.30 5.89
CA ILE A 270 -14.11 4.50 5.49
C ILE A 270 -13.84 5.98 5.17
N GLU A 271 -12.57 6.34 5.01
CA GLU A 271 -12.15 7.68 4.60
C GLU A 271 -12.61 8.02 3.17
N GLY A 272 -12.69 9.31 2.87
CA GLY A 272 -12.99 9.82 1.52
C GLY A 272 -14.42 9.65 1.03
N ALA A 273 -15.22 8.82 1.68
CA ALA A 273 -16.60 8.56 1.28
C ALA A 273 -17.55 9.70 1.69
N SER A 274 -18.62 9.87 0.90
CA SER A 274 -19.79 10.60 1.41
C SER A 274 -20.50 9.70 2.40
N HIS A 275 -20.61 10.04 3.66
CA HIS A 275 -21.27 9.20 4.69
C HIS A 275 -22.80 9.00 4.48
N ALA A 276 -23.29 9.20 3.24
CA ALA A 276 -24.71 9.20 2.90
C ALA A 276 -25.41 7.87 3.21
N ILE A 277 -24.74 6.74 3.02
CA ILE A 277 -25.28 5.42 3.35
C ILE A 277 -25.37 5.27 4.86
N ALA A 278 -24.31 5.57 5.61
CA ALA A 278 -24.31 5.53 7.07
C ALA A 278 -25.38 6.47 7.68
N GLU A 279 -25.51 7.70 7.17
CA GLU A 279 -26.57 8.64 7.58
C GLU A 279 -27.97 8.08 7.32
N THR A 280 -28.17 7.42 6.17
CA THR A 280 -29.46 6.80 5.83
C THR A 280 -29.75 5.61 6.74
N VAL A 281 -28.75 4.77 7.03
CA VAL A 281 -28.86 3.66 7.98
C VAL A 281 -29.24 4.19 9.35
N VAL A 282 -28.50 5.17 9.91
CA VAL A 282 -28.81 5.78 11.23
C VAL A 282 -30.21 6.37 11.26
N SER A 283 -30.61 7.12 10.21
CA SER A 283 -31.95 7.72 10.15
C SER A 283 -33.07 6.68 10.10
N SER A 284 -32.76 5.44 9.74
CA SER A 284 -33.70 4.30 9.64
C SER A 284 -33.75 3.46 10.90
N THR A 285 -32.86 3.67 11.89
CA THR A 285 -32.92 3.02 13.21
C THR A 285 -34.05 3.59 14.09
N GLN A 286 -34.35 2.92 15.20
CA GLN A 286 -35.36 3.40 16.16
C GLN A 286 -34.86 4.62 16.95
N ALA A 287 -33.60 4.57 17.43
CA ALA A 287 -33.02 5.63 18.26
C ALA A 287 -32.55 6.84 17.44
N LYS A 288 -31.97 6.63 16.27
CA LYS A 288 -31.45 7.66 15.35
C LYS A 288 -30.35 8.54 15.97
N ASP A 289 -29.59 8.00 16.91
CA ASP A 289 -28.58 8.70 17.69
C ASP A 289 -27.19 8.05 17.65
N GLN A 290 -27.01 7.05 16.80
CA GLN A 290 -25.73 6.41 16.60
C GLN A 290 -24.71 7.43 16.08
N ALA A 291 -23.50 7.39 16.64
CA ALA A 291 -22.39 8.14 16.10
C ALA A 291 -21.94 7.54 14.76
N ILE A 292 -21.53 8.38 13.82
CA ILE A 292 -20.86 7.94 12.60
C ILE A 292 -19.37 8.25 12.78
N LEU A 293 -18.53 7.21 12.75
CA LEU A 293 -17.09 7.33 12.91
C LEU A 293 -16.38 6.72 11.70
N THR A 294 -15.20 7.26 11.38
CA THR A 294 -14.43 6.82 10.23
C THR A 294 -13.23 5.99 10.68
N MET A 295 -13.07 4.79 10.13
CA MET A 295 -11.83 4.04 10.16
C MET A 295 -11.11 4.22 8.81
N ASN A 296 -9.82 4.48 8.85
CA ASN A 296 -9.02 4.73 7.65
C ASN A 296 -8.53 3.41 7.05
N SER A 297 -8.91 3.12 5.83
CA SER A 297 -8.48 1.91 5.09
C SER A 297 -7.07 2.03 4.52
N ILE A 298 -6.45 3.20 4.63
CA ILE A 298 -5.09 3.52 4.19
C ILE A 298 -4.93 3.44 2.64
N GLN A 299 -6.04 3.44 1.91
CA GLN A 299 -6.01 3.38 0.45
C GLN A 299 -5.88 4.77 -0.21
N SER A 300 -6.34 5.82 0.48
CA SER A 300 -6.46 7.16 -0.10
C SER A 300 -5.37 8.13 0.39
N VAL A 301 -4.30 7.64 1.01
CA VAL A 301 -3.20 8.48 1.50
C VAL A 301 -2.46 9.08 0.31
N THR A 302 -2.32 10.41 0.32
CA THR A 302 -1.68 11.16 -0.76
C THR A 302 -0.23 11.51 -0.46
N ALA A 303 0.53 11.89 -1.50
CA ALA A 303 1.88 12.44 -1.30
C ALA A 303 1.89 13.66 -0.35
N ALA A 304 0.83 14.48 -0.36
CA ALA A 304 0.70 15.63 0.54
C ALA A 304 0.51 15.20 2.00
N ASP A 305 -0.21 14.11 2.26
CA ASP A 305 -0.39 13.58 3.61
C ASP A 305 0.94 13.04 4.15
N VAL A 306 1.71 12.35 3.30
CA VAL A 306 3.07 11.89 3.61
C VAL A 306 4.00 13.06 3.94
N GLU A 307 3.96 14.15 3.16
CA GLU A 307 4.74 15.37 3.44
C GLU A 307 4.33 16.03 4.76
N ASN A 308 3.08 15.88 5.19
CA ASN A 308 2.57 16.36 6.46
C ASN A 308 2.90 15.45 7.65
N GLY A 309 3.49 14.28 7.39
CA GLY A 309 3.99 13.36 8.41
C GLY A 309 3.08 12.19 8.71
N GLU A 310 2.05 11.94 7.88
CA GLU A 310 1.24 10.72 8.00
C GLU A 310 2.13 9.49 7.85
N ASN A 311 1.90 8.50 8.69
CA ASN A 311 2.58 7.21 8.65
C ASN A 311 1.61 6.08 9.02
N TYR A 312 1.96 4.88 8.61
CA TYR A 312 1.12 3.69 8.77
C TYR A 312 0.76 3.41 10.24
N LEU A 313 1.74 3.49 11.16
CA LEU A 313 1.50 3.18 12.57
C LEU A 313 0.56 4.17 13.24
N ASP A 314 0.67 5.47 12.94
CA ASP A 314 -0.20 6.49 13.52
C ASP A 314 -1.63 6.32 13.02
N ILE A 315 -1.83 6.05 11.71
CA ILE A 315 -3.17 5.77 11.17
C ILE A 315 -3.77 4.52 11.83
N MET A 316 -3.01 3.44 11.96
CA MET A 316 -3.50 2.24 12.63
C MET A 316 -3.78 2.49 14.13
N ALA A 317 -3.01 3.34 14.81
CA ALA A 317 -3.28 3.71 16.19
C ALA A 317 -4.56 4.57 16.33
N GLU A 318 -4.85 5.43 15.37
CA GLU A 318 -6.12 6.18 15.31
C GLU A 318 -7.30 5.24 15.03
N ASN A 319 -7.16 4.29 14.12
CA ASN A 319 -8.16 3.24 13.88
C ASN A 319 -8.45 2.43 15.16
N LEU A 320 -7.45 2.15 15.99
CA LEU A 320 -7.65 1.50 17.27
C LEU A 320 -8.54 2.33 18.22
N ASN A 321 -8.37 3.65 18.22
CA ASN A 321 -9.20 4.52 19.06
C ASN A 321 -10.65 4.52 18.58
N VAL A 322 -10.88 4.62 17.27
CA VAL A 322 -12.21 4.51 16.67
C VAL A 322 -12.84 3.14 16.96
N LEU A 323 -12.07 2.07 16.86
CA LEU A 323 -12.53 0.72 17.15
C LEU A 323 -12.95 0.58 18.63
N LYS A 324 -12.18 1.15 19.57
CA LYS A 324 -12.55 1.17 21.00
C LYS A 324 -13.89 1.85 21.23
N ASP A 325 -14.13 2.99 20.57
CA ASP A 325 -15.40 3.71 20.67
C ASP A 325 -16.57 2.91 20.08
N ALA A 326 -16.33 2.18 19.00
CA ALA A 326 -17.36 1.35 18.36
C ALA A 326 -17.72 0.10 19.18
N LEU A 327 -16.77 -0.46 19.96
CA LEU A 327 -16.96 -1.69 20.72
C LEU A 327 -17.47 -1.46 22.16
N ASN A 328 -17.50 -0.24 22.66
CA ASN A 328 -17.94 0.12 24.00
C ASN A 328 -19.08 1.14 23.99
#